data_ece90ad63f08618fb2932f29203a2eb6
#
_entry.id   ece90ad63f08618fb2932f29203a2eb6
#
_cell.length_a   1.000
_cell.length_b   1.000
_cell.length_c   1.000
_cell.angle_alpha   90.00
_cell.angle_beta   90.00
_cell.angle_gamma   90.00
#
_symmetry.space_group_name_H-M   'P 1'
#
loop_
_entity.id
_entity.type
_entity.pdbx_description
1 polymer ?
#
loop_
_entity_poly.entity_id
_entity_poly.type
_entity_poly.pdbx_seq_one_letter_code
_entity_poly.pdbx_strand_id
1 'polypeptide(L)'
;MQKNLDKAFESFKQGKWDDAINSFTAALEKDTENAEIYNNLALCYANNGDLEKAEKNFLKCLEINPKIAQAYINLADIYYRQKDFEHGIALLTNGIYELPEELILTHYLARFYMEDARLDMAIDELEKILEKQPENYDAYYDLGKVHFELGNYDLAIENFENVLEYKENNEFIYYYLAQAHEANDEIDKAISNYLKAITVNNKFHPAYKKVAILFMARGDYSDAIEYFEDYMELDIPDEEKENIKNLIEKIKKNEK
;
A
#
# COMPACT_ATOMS: atom_id res chain seq x y z
N MET A 1 10.12 38.91 5.06
CA MET A 1 10.09 37.54 4.55
C MET A 1 10.33 36.52 5.66
N GLN A 2 11.50 36.45 6.28
CA GLN A 2 11.83 35.45 7.29
C GLN A 2 10.79 35.31 8.40
N LYS A 3 10.36 36.42 9.03
CA LYS A 3 9.33 36.39 10.07
C LYS A 3 8.00 35.74 9.65
N ASN A 4 7.60 35.92 8.38
CA ASN A 4 6.38 35.26 7.84
C ASN A 4 6.60 33.76 7.65
N LEU A 5 7.79 33.36 7.18
CA LEU A 5 8.15 31.95 7.04
C LEU A 5 8.21 31.25 8.40
N ASP A 6 8.88 31.85 9.40
CA ASP A 6 8.96 31.29 10.74
C ASP A 6 7.55 31.09 11.34
N LYS A 7 6.65 32.08 11.17
CA LYS A 7 5.26 31.96 11.59
C LYS A 7 4.50 30.90 10.80
N ALA A 8 4.72 30.80 9.48
CA ALA A 8 4.07 29.81 8.63
C ALA A 8 4.43 28.40 9.06
N PHE A 9 5.73 28.11 9.26
CA PHE A 9 6.20 26.81 9.71
C PHE A 9 5.73 26.46 11.12
N GLU A 10 5.66 27.43 12.02
CA GLU A 10 5.12 27.21 13.36
C GLU A 10 3.63 26.85 13.31
N SER A 11 2.83 27.58 12.53
CA SER A 11 1.41 27.29 12.32
C SER A 11 1.21 25.93 11.63
N PHE A 12 2.06 25.59 10.66
CA PHE A 12 2.06 24.29 9.98
C PHE A 12 2.27 23.13 10.97
N LYS A 13 3.30 23.22 11.83
CA LYS A 13 3.58 22.21 12.87
C LYS A 13 2.43 22.04 13.87
N GLN A 14 1.66 23.10 14.11
CA GLN A 14 0.51 23.08 15.01
C GLN A 14 -0.78 22.63 14.33
N GLY A 15 -0.77 22.32 13.03
CA GLY A 15 -1.97 21.97 12.26
C GLY A 15 -2.94 23.14 12.04
N LYS A 16 -2.47 24.40 12.23
CA LYS A 16 -3.26 25.60 12.00
C LYS A 16 -3.17 26.02 10.55
N TRP A 17 -3.88 25.27 9.70
CA TRP A 17 -3.73 25.35 8.25
C TRP A 17 -4.04 26.75 7.71
N ASP A 18 -5.12 27.40 8.15
CA ASP A 18 -5.48 28.75 7.68
C ASP A 18 -4.42 29.81 8.04
N ASP A 19 -3.86 29.75 9.26
CA ASP A 19 -2.80 30.65 9.69
C ASP A 19 -1.51 30.40 8.88
N ALA A 20 -1.19 29.14 8.57
CA ALA A 20 -0.06 28.76 7.76
C ALA A 20 -0.25 29.26 6.31
N ILE A 21 -1.42 29.03 5.71
CA ILE A 21 -1.78 29.51 4.36
C ILE A 21 -1.60 31.03 4.27
N ASN A 22 -2.17 31.79 5.19
CA ASN A 22 -2.04 33.25 5.22
C ASN A 22 -0.57 33.70 5.31
N SER A 23 0.21 33.01 6.13
CA SER A 23 1.62 33.37 6.35
C SER A 23 2.52 33.00 5.17
N PHE A 24 2.31 31.81 4.52
CA PHE A 24 3.02 31.44 3.30
C PHE A 24 2.62 32.36 2.13
N THR A 25 1.33 32.68 1.98
CA THR A 25 0.85 33.61 0.95
C THR A 25 1.52 34.99 1.10
N ALA A 26 1.58 35.52 2.33
CA ALA A 26 2.29 36.78 2.59
C ALA A 26 3.81 36.71 2.38
N ALA A 27 4.41 35.50 2.45
CA ALA A 27 5.81 35.32 2.09
C ALA A 27 6.00 35.33 0.56
N LEU A 28 5.09 34.74 -0.20
CA LEU A 28 5.10 34.74 -1.67
C LEU A 28 4.95 36.12 -2.29
N GLU A 29 4.26 37.06 -1.62
CA GLU A 29 4.20 38.48 -2.07
C GLU A 29 5.61 39.13 -2.22
N LYS A 30 6.61 38.59 -1.50
CA LYS A 30 7.98 39.08 -1.48
C LYS A 30 8.95 38.22 -2.27
N ASP A 31 8.59 36.99 -2.55
CA ASP A 31 9.40 36.03 -3.28
C ASP A 31 8.47 35.09 -4.09
N THR A 32 8.05 35.59 -5.24
CA THR A 32 7.06 34.94 -6.12
C THR A 32 7.60 33.72 -6.86
N GLU A 33 8.91 33.48 -6.83
CA GLU A 33 9.60 32.38 -7.53
C GLU A 33 10.16 31.33 -6.57
N ASN A 34 9.59 31.22 -5.35
CA ASN A 34 10.06 30.29 -4.34
C ASN A 34 9.28 28.99 -4.38
N ALA A 35 9.85 27.98 -5.04
CA ALA A 35 9.23 26.66 -5.20
C ALA A 35 8.93 25.97 -3.86
N GLU A 36 9.80 26.11 -2.85
CA GLU A 36 9.60 25.51 -1.53
C GLU A 36 8.38 26.09 -0.80
N ILE A 37 8.15 27.40 -0.95
CA ILE A 37 6.96 28.03 -0.36
C ILE A 37 5.70 27.52 -1.04
N TYR A 38 5.70 27.37 -2.37
CA TYR A 38 4.58 26.80 -3.10
C TYR A 38 4.31 25.36 -2.67
N ASN A 39 5.34 24.52 -2.50
CA ASN A 39 5.18 23.16 -1.99
C ASN A 39 4.53 23.13 -0.59
N ASN A 40 5.02 23.96 0.33
CA ASN A 40 4.47 24.00 1.68
C ASN A 40 3.05 24.58 1.72
N LEU A 41 2.76 25.58 0.89
CA LEU A 41 1.41 26.14 0.74
C LEU A 41 0.44 25.08 0.17
N ALA A 42 0.89 24.30 -0.81
CA ALA A 42 0.12 23.18 -1.36
C ALA A 42 -0.21 22.14 -0.29
N LEU A 43 0.78 21.77 0.54
CA LEU A 43 0.56 20.87 1.69
C LEU A 43 -0.47 21.43 2.69
N CYS A 44 -0.42 22.74 2.95
CA CYS A 44 -1.43 23.38 3.83
C CYS A 44 -2.83 23.25 3.23
N TYR A 45 -3.00 23.53 1.92
CA TYR A 45 -4.28 23.39 1.25
C TYR A 45 -4.77 21.94 1.23
N ALA A 46 -3.88 20.98 0.95
CA ALA A 46 -4.23 19.56 0.95
C ALA A 46 -4.74 19.09 2.33
N ASN A 47 -4.03 19.48 3.40
CA ASN A 47 -4.44 19.16 4.77
C ASN A 47 -5.69 19.91 5.23
N ASN A 48 -5.98 21.08 4.64
CA ASN A 48 -7.20 21.84 4.87
C ASN A 48 -8.40 21.36 4.02
N GLY A 49 -8.19 20.36 3.16
CA GLY A 49 -9.21 19.75 2.30
C GLY A 49 -9.45 20.47 0.96
N ASP A 50 -8.70 21.53 0.65
CA ASP A 50 -8.79 22.27 -0.62
C ASP A 50 -7.83 21.67 -1.66
N LEU A 51 -8.22 20.51 -2.21
CA LEU A 51 -7.35 19.75 -3.13
C LEU A 51 -7.09 20.49 -4.44
N GLU A 52 -8.02 21.31 -4.93
CA GLU A 52 -7.85 22.09 -6.17
C GLU A 52 -6.72 23.13 -6.01
N LYS A 53 -6.72 23.86 -4.88
CA LYS A 53 -5.64 24.80 -4.61
C LYS A 53 -4.32 24.10 -4.29
N ALA A 54 -4.36 22.95 -3.65
CA ALA A 54 -3.17 22.14 -3.41
C ALA A 54 -2.50 21.74 -4.74
N GLU A 55 -3.25 21.17 -5.66
CA GLU A 55 -2.79 20.80 -7.00
C GLU A 55 -2.16 21.99 -7.73
N LYS A 56 -2.87 23.11 -7.81
CA LYS A 56 -2.37 24.33 -8.47
C LYS A 56 -1.03 24.81 -7.90
N ASN A 57 -0.86 24.73 -6.59
CA ASN A 57 0.37 25.17 -5.94
C ASN A 57 1.50 24.14 -6.10
N PHE A 58 1.22 22.82 -6.10
CA PHE A 58 2.23 21.81 -6.44
C PHE A 58 2.69 21.95 -7.89
N LEU A 59 1.79 22.15 -8.86
CA LEU A 59 2.15 22.38 -10.25
C LEU A 59 3.01 23.65 -10.39
N LYS A 60 2.68 24.74 -9.65
CA LYS A 60 3.52 25.94 -9.67
C LYS A 60 4.88 25.71 -9.05
N CYS A 61 4.96 24.91 -7.99
CA CYS A 61 6.24 24.47 -7.40
C CYS A 61 7.11 23.78 -8.46
N LEU A 62 6.55 22.79 -9.17
CA LEU A 62 7.26 22.01 -10.19
C LEU A 62 7.61 22.81 -11.45
N GLU A 63 6.79 23.80 -11.82
CA GLU A 63 7.11 24.76 -12.89
C GLU A 63 8.38 25.57 -12.56
N ILE A 64 8.52 26.00 -11.30
CA ILE A 64 9.67 26.79 -10.84
C ILE A 64 10.90 25.90 -10.64
N ASN A 65 10.71 24.75 -9.99
CA ASN A 65 11.79 23.80 -9.73
C ASN A 65 11.30 22.35 -9.92
N PRO A 66 11.56 21.75 -11.08
CA PRO A 66 11.15 20.37 -11.38
C PRO A 66 11.96 19.31 -10.61
N LYS A 67 12.95 19.71 -9.79
CA LYS A 67 13.80 18.78 -9.04
C LYS A 67 13.33 18.56 -7.59
N ILE A 68 12.10 18.92 -7.26
CA ILE A 68 11.51 18.68 -5.93
C ILE A 68 10.70 17.38 -5.96
N ALA A 69 11.35 16.24 -5.71
CA ALA A 69 10.72 14.90 -5.72
C ALA A 69 9.47 14.85 -4.83
N GLN A 70 9.51 15.49 -3.66
CA GLN A 70 8.39 15.50 -2.72
C GLN A 70 7.12 16.15 -3.30
N ALA A 71 7.25 17.14 -4.20
CA ALA A 71 6.09 17.76 -4.85
C ALA A 71 5.40 16.80 -5.81
N TYR A 72 6.16 15.98 -6.56
CA TYR A 72 5.59 14.92 -7.39
C TYR A 72 4.85 13.88 -6.53
N ILE A 73 5.45 13.41 -5.45
CA ILE A 73 4.87 12.42 -4.55
C ILE A 73 3.56 12.95 -3.95
N ASN A 74 3.58 14.15 -3.38
CA ASN A 74 2.41 14.73 -2.74
C ASN A 74 1.25 14.98 -3.72
N LEU A 75 1.56 15.41 -4.94
CA LEU A 75 0.55 15.60 -5.98
C LEU A 75 0.05 14.27 -6.52
N ALA A 76 0.92 13.28 -6.66
CA ALA A 76 0.54 11.92 -7.03
C ALA A 76 -0.43 11.32 -5.99
N ASP A 77 -0.19 11.52 -4.68
CA ASP A 77 -1.11 11.07 -3.64
C ASP A 77 -2.50 11.71 -3.77
N ILE A 78 -2.59 12.96 -4.22
CA ILE A 78 -3.89 13.61 -4.50
C ILE A 78 -4.59 12.90 -5.66
N TYR A 79 -3.90 12.70 -6.79
CA TYR A 79 -4.47 12.01 -7.95
C TYR A 79 -4.85 10.56 -7.64
N TYR A 80 -4.04 9.86 -6.85
CA TYR A 80 -4.35 8.49 -6.41
C TYR A 80 -5.67 8.41 -5.62
N ARG A 81 -5.87 9.31 -4.65
CA ARG A 81 -7.11 9.39 -3.86
C ARG A 81 -8.32 9.76 -4.71
N GLN A 82 -8.13 10.57 -5.75
CA GLN A 82 -9.18 10.95 -6.71
C GLN A 82 -9.41 9.87 -7.76
N LYS A 83 -8.58 8.82 -7.81
CA LYS A 83 -8.53 7.79 -8.86
C LYS A 83 -8.28 8.38 -10.25
N ASP A 84 -7.58 9.50 -10.31
CA ASP A 84 -7.16 10.15 -11.55
C ASP A 84 -5.80 9.60 -11.98
N PHE A 85 -5.83 8.35 -12.45
CA PHE A 85 -4.61 7.62 -12.78
C PHE A 85 -3.90 8.21 -13.99
N GLU A 86 -4.64 8.77 -14.95
CA GLU A 86 -4.06 9.36 -16.16
C GLU A 86 -3.15 10.56 -15.82
N HIS A 87 -3.64 11.52 -15.04
CA HIS A 87 -2.82 12.67 -14.62
C HIS A 87 -1.68 12.25 -13.68
N GLY A 88 -1.91 11.27 -12.80
CA GLY A 88 -0.86 10.75 -11.93
C GLY A 88 0.27 10.09 -12.71
N ILE A 89 -0.03 9.24 -13.70
CA ILE A 89 0.96 8.61 -14.58
C ILE A 89 1.75 9.67 -15.36
N ALA A 90 1.08 10.65 -15.97
CA ALA A 90 1.75 11.72 -16.70
C ALA A 90 2.68 12.53 -15.78
N LEU A 91 2.22 12.89 -14.58
CA LEU A 91 3.02 13.58 -13.57
C LEU A 91 4.28 12.81 -13.18
N LEU A 92 4.12 11.53 -12.83
CA LEU A 92 5.23 10.68 -12.37
C LEU A 92 6.22 10.38 -13.48
N THR A 93 5.74 10.18 -14.72
CA THR A 93 6.60 10.02 -15.89
C THR A 93 7.48 11.27 -16.11
N ASN A 94 6.91 12.48 -15.97
CA ASN A 94 7.68 13.70 -16.00
C ASN A 94 8.67 13.80 -14.83
N GLY A 95 8.24 13.42 -13.63
CA GLY A 95 9.12 13.40 -12.45
C GLY A 95 10.33 12.50 -12.61
N ILE A 96 10.14 11.30 -13.19
CA ILE A 96 11.23 10.36 -13.49
C ILE A 96 12.18 10.92 -14.55
N TYR A 97 11.65 11.63 -15.55
CA TYR A 97 12.49 12.30 -16.54
C TYR A 97 13.40 13.37 -15.92
N GLU A 98 12.88 14.18 -14.99
CA GLU A 98 13.64 15.23 -14.29
C GLU A 98 14.58 14.68 -13.20
N LEU A 99 14.23 13.53 -12.61
CA LEU A 99 14.89 12.92 -11.44
C LEU A 99 15.08 11.40 -11.63
N PRO A 100 15.89 10.96 -12.62
CA PRO A 100 15.99 9.54 -12.99
C PRO A 100 16.60 8.63 -11.92
N GLU A 101 17.24 9.19 -10.91
CA GLU A 101 17.81 8.44 -9.78
C GLU A 101 16.85 8.31 -8.58
N GLU A 102 15.72 9.02 -8.60
CA GLU A 102 14.72 8.98 -7.53
C GLU A 102 13.76 7.81 -7.73
N LEU A 103 14.21 6.60 -7.41
CA LEU A 103 13.45 5.36 -7.63
C LEU A 103 12.10 5.32 -6.92
N ILE A 104 11.90 6.16 -5.92
CA ILE A 104 10.59 6.30 -5.28
C ILE A 104 9.52 6.76 -6.28
N LEU A 105 9.85 7.60 -7.26
CA LEU A 105 8.90 8.04 -8.29
C LEU A 105 8.55 6.89 -9.24
N THR A 106 9.53 6.05 -9.58
CA THR A 106 9.31 4.82 -10.36
C THR A 106 8.39 3.86 -9.62
N HIS A 107 8.56 3.72 -8.30
CA HIS A 107 7.69 2.89 -7.48
C HIS A 107 6.24 3.43 -7.43
N TYR A 108 6.08 4.74 -7.27
CA TYR A 108 4.76 5.36 -7.37
C TYR A 108 4.11 5.12 -8.74
N LEU A 109 4.88 5.25 -9.83
CA LEU A 109 4.40 4.99 -11.19
C LEU A 109 3.92 3.54 -11.35
N ALA A 110 4.69 2.57 -10.86
CA ALA A 110 4.30 1.17 -10.87
C ALA A 110 2.96 0.96 -10.13
N ARG A 111 2.79 1.56 -8.95
CA ARG A 111 1.54 1.48 -8.20
C ARG A 111 0.36 2.11 -8.93
N PHE A 112 0.56 3.22 -9.64
CA PHE A 112 -0.49 3.81 -10.49
C PHE A 112 -0.87 2.87 -11.63
N TYR A 113 0.09 2.20 -12.27
CA TYR A 113 -0.19 1.20 -13.29
C TYR A 113 -0.93 -0.02 -12.73
N MET A 114 -0.60 -0.47 -11.50
CA MET A 114 -1.34 -1.54 -10.83
C MET A 114 -2.81 -1.17 -10.62
N GLU A 115 -3.10 0.01 -10.11
CA GLU A 115 -4.47 0.47 -9.85
C GLU A 115 -5.26 0.73 -11.14
N ASP A 116 -4.57 1.09 -12.22
CA ASP A 116 -5.17 1.28 -13.56
C ASP A 116 -5.23 -0.03 -14.38
N ALA A 117 -4.94 -1.17 -13.74
CA ALA A 117 -4.92 -2.51 -14.35
C ALA A 117 -3.96 -2.65 -15.56
N ARG A 118 -2.93 -1.81 -15.65
CA ARG A 118 -1.85 -1.90 -16.65
C ARG A 118 -0.70 -2.73 -16.09
N LEU A 119 -0.97 -3.98 -15.77
CA LEU A 119 -0.09 -4.83 -14.96
C LEU A 119 1.28 -5.08 -15.61
N ASP A 120 1.35 -5.23 -16.93
CA ASP A 120 2.63 -5.40 -17.65
C ASP A 120 3.53 -4.15 -17.49
N MET A 121 2.93 -2.94 -17.54
CA MET A 121 3.69 -1.70 -17.31
C MET A 121 4.15 -1.58 -15.85
N ALA A 122 3.36 -2.08 -14.90
CA ALA A 122 3.78 -2.12 -13.50
C ALA A 122 5.00 -3.03 -13.30
N ILE A 123 5.02 -4.21 -13.95
CA ILE A 123 6.17 -5.12 -13.92
C ILE A 123 7.42 -4.41 -14.45
N ASP A 124 7.34 -3.79 -15.63
CA ASP A 124 8.47 -3.09 -16.25
C ASP A 124 9.08 -2.04 -15.30
N GLU A 125 8.25 -1.27 -14.59
CA GLU A 125 8.75 -0.26 -13.65
C GLU A 125 9.33 -0.87 -12.37
N LEU A 126 8.76 -1.95 -11.84
CA LEU A 126 9.27 -2.64 -10.66
C LEU A 126 10.60 -3.36 -10.95
N GLU A 127 10.74 -3.95 -12.13
CA GLU A 127 12.00 -4.58 -12.57
C GLU A 127 13.13 -3.55 -12.70
N LYS A 128 12.86 -2.33 -13.20
CA LYS A 128 13.86 -1.23 -13.22
C LYS A 128 14.33 -0.84 -11.82
N ILE A 129 13.45 -0.93 -10.82
CA ILE A 129 13.84 -0.71 -9.42
C ILE A 129 14.81 -1.80 -8.97
N LEU A 130 14.48 -3.08 -9.24
CA LEU A 130 15.31 -4.21 -8.85
C LEU A 130 16.65 -4.29 -9.60
N GLU A 131 16.72 -3.80 -10.84
CA GLU A 131 18.00 -3.66 -11.56
C GLU A 131 18.98 -2.71 -10.82
N LYS A 132 18.46 -1.64 -10.19
CA LYS A 132 19.28 -0.68 -9.43
C LYS A 132 19.43 -1.03 -7.97
N GLN A 133 18.42 -1.67 -7.38
CA GLN A 133 18.33 -2.05 -5.97
C GLN A 133 17.83 -3.49 -5.83
N PRO A 134 18.69 -4.51 -6.03
CA PRO A 134 18.29 -5.92 -5.97
C PRO A 134 17.69 -6.36 -4.62
N GLU A 135 17.96 -5.64 -3.54
CA GLU A 135 17.41 -5.89 -2.20
C GLU A 135 16.14 -5.07 -1.89
N ASN A 136 15.48 -4.49 -2.90
CA ASN A 136 14.27 -3.70 -2.67
C ASN A 136 13.06 -4.62 -2.44
N TYR A 137 12.79 -4.96 -1.17
CA TYR A 137 11.69 -5.85 -0.81
C TYR A 137 10.29 -5.27 -1.13
N ASP A 138 10.12 -3.95 -1.17
CA ASP A 138 8.83 -3.35 -1.54
C ASP A 138 8.52 -3.58 -3.02
N ALA A 139 9.54 -3.56 -3.89
CA ALA A 139 9.39 -3.92 -5.30
C ALA A 139 9.06 -5.41 -5.49
N TYR A 140 9.73 -6.32 -4.78
CA TYR A 140 9.36 -7.74 -4.78
C TYR A 140 7.94 -7.97 -4.29
N TYR A 141 7.53 -7.28 -3.22
CA TYR A 141 6.17 -7.41 -2.71
C TYR A 141 5.12 -7.02 -3.74
N ASP A 142 5.30 -5.87 -4.42
CA ASP A 142 4.36 -5.41 -5.44
C ASP A 142 4.43 -6.31 -6.69
N LEU A 143 5.60 -6.83 -7.11
CA LEU A 143 5.70 -7.84 -8.16
C LEU A 143 4.96 -9.13 -7.81
N GLY A 144 5.10 -9.61 -6.57
CA GLY A 144 4.36 -10.77 -6.09
C GLY A 144 2.85 -10.57 -6.24
N LYS A 145 2.33 -9.40 -5.88
CA LYS A 145 0.91 -9.06 -6.04
C LYS A 145 0.48 -9.00 -7.50
N VAL A 146 1.28 -8.36 -8.36
CA VAL A 146 0.99 -8.25 -9.80
C VAL A 146 0.96 -9.63 -10.45
N HIS A 147 1.96 -10.47 -10.18
CA HIS A 147 1.99 -11.84 -10.71
C HIS A 147 0.85 -12.69 -10.18
N PHE A 148 0.45 -12.52 -8.92
CA PHE A 148 -0.73 -13.19 -8.36
C PHE A 148 -2.01 -12.79 -9.10
N GLU A 149 -2.20 -11.50 -9.38
CA GLU A 149 -3.36 -10.98 -10.12
C GLU A 149 -3.40 -11.49 -11.58
N LEU A 150 -2.23 -11.65 -12.21
CA LEU A 150 -2.09 -12.23 -13.54
C LEU A 150 -2.26 -13.76 -13.57
N GLY A 151 -2.39 -14.43 -12.41
CA GLY A 151 -2.45 -15.89 -12.31
C GLY A 151 -1.10 -16.60 -12.47
N ASN A 152 0.00 -15.85 -12.45
CA ASN A 152 1.37 -16.38 -12.52
C ASN A 152 1.85 -16.75 -11.11
N TYR A 153 1.22 -17.79 -10.52
CA TYR A 153 1.39 -18.09 -9.08
C TYR A 153 2.81 -18.50 -8.72
N ASP A 154 3.55 -19.20 -9.58
CA ASP A 154 4.95 -19.55 -9.33
C ASP A 154 5.84 -18.30 -9.19
N LEU A 155 5.65 -17.30 -10.05
CA LEU A 155 6.36 -16.03 -9.95
C LEU A 155 5.91 -15.21 -8.73
N ALA A 156 4.63 -15.27 -8.38
CA ALA A 156 4.14 -14.63 -7.16
C ALA A 156 4.80 -15.22 -5.90
N ILE A 157 4.91 -16.57 -5.85
CA ILE A 157 5.57 -17.29 -4.77
C ILE A 157 7.04 -16.85 -4.66
N GLU A 158 7.80 -16.91 -5.77
CA GLU A 158 9.21 -16.52 -5.83
C GLU A 158 9.40 -15.09 -5.29
N ASN A 159 8.58 -14.14 -5.75
CA ASN A 159 8.69 -12.76 -5.32
C ASN A 159 8.35 -12.58 -3.83
N PHE A 160 7.33 -13.25 -3.30
CA PHE A 160 7.03 -13.19 -1.86
C PHE A 160 8.11 -13.88 -1.01
N GLU A 161 8.74 -14.95 -1.49
CA GLU A 161 9.89 -15.59 -0.84
C GLU A 161 11.09 -14.64 -0.77
N ASN A 162 11.39 -13.90 -1.86
CA ASN A 162 12.41 -12.85 -1.85
C ASN A 162 12.13 -11.77 -0.79
N VAL A 163 10.87 -11.39 -0.55
CA VAL A 163 10.55 -10.45 0.55
C VAL A 163 10.95 -11.03 1.90
N LEU A 164 10.72 -12.35 2.14
CA LEU A 164 11.01 -13.00 3.41
C LEU A 164 12.51 -13.09 3.71
N GLU A 165 13.39 -13.07 2.71
CA GLU A 165 14.83 -13.00 2.92
C GLU A 165 15.25 -11.71 3.66
N TYR A 166 14.49 -10.63 3.52
CA TYR A 166 14.77 -9.33 4.12
C TYR A 166 13.84 -8.99 5.30
N LYS A 167 12.63 -9.58 5.34
CA LYS A 167 11.60 -9.34 6.36
C LYS A 167 10.97 -10.64 6.84
N GLU A 168 11.69 -11.39 7.67
CA GLU A 168 11.28 -12.71 8.16
C GLU A 168 9.96 -12.71 8.98
N ASN A 169 9.62 -11.63 9.67
CA ASN A 169 8.50 -11.57 10.61
C ASN A 169 7.40 -10.61 10.14
N ASN A 170 6.71 -10.98 9.06
CA ASN A 170 5.59 -10.21 8.55
C ASN A 170 4.42 -11.14 8.20
N GLU A 171 3.35 -11.08 8.99
CA GLU A 171 2.16 -11.90 8.83
C GLU A 171 1.48 -11.72 7.47
N PHE A 172 1.55 -10.53 6.89
CA PHE A 172 0.94 -10.26 5.58
C PHE A 172 1.68 -11.00 4.46
N ILE A 173 3.03 -11.07 4.53
CA ILE A 173 3.81 -11.77 3.51
C ILE A 173 3.52 -13.27 3.56
N TYR A 174 3.53 -13.88 4.74
CA TYR A 174 3.14 -15.27 4.89
C TYR A 174 1.70 -15.53 4.42
N TYR A 175 0.80 -14.60 4.65
CA TYR A 175 -0.59 -14.70 4.19
C TYR A 175 -0.69 -14.65 2.65
N TYR A 176 0.00 -13.71 1.98
CA TYR A 176 0.00 -13.62 0.51
C TYR A 176 0.71 -14.83 -0.12
N LEU A 177 1.82 -15.27 0.46
CA LEU A 177 2.51 -16.49 0.03
C LEU A 177 1.60 -17.71 0.16
N ALA A 178 0.85 -17.82 1.26
CA ALA A 178 -0.15 -18.88 1.44
C ALA A 178 -1.26 -18.81 0.40
N GLN A 179 -1.76 -17.60 0.08
CA GLN A 179 -2.76 -17.44 -0.98
C GLN A 179 -2.22 -17.85 -2.35
N ALA A 180 -0.96 -17.53 -2.65
CA ALA A 180 -0.33 -17.94 -3.91
C ALA A 180 -0.19 -19.47 -3.98
N HIS A 181 0.23 -20.14 -2.92
CA HIS A 181 0.24 -21.60 -2.85
C HIS A 181 -1.16 -22.21 -2.94
N GLU A 182 -2.17 -21.62 -2.28
CA GLU A 182 -3.57 -22.07 -2.37
C GLU A 182 -4.07 -21.98 -3.83
N ALA A 183 -3.79 -20.87 -4.51
CA ALA A 183 -4.17 -20.68 -5.91
C ALA A 183 -3.40 -21.58 -6.89
N ASN A 184 -2.21 -22.00 -6.51
CA ASN A 184 -1.37 -22.96 -7.24
C ASN A 184 -1.67 -24.44 -6.90
N ASP A 185 -2.78 -24.70 -6.17
CA ASP A 185 -3.21 -26.04 -5.71
C ASP A 185 -2.21 -26.76 -4.78
N GLU A 186 -1.31 -26.00 -4.14
CA GLU A 186 -0.31 -26.49 -3.19
C GLU A 186 -0.82 -26.36 -1.74
N ILE A 187 -1.90 -27.05 -1.42
CA ILE A 187 -2.71 -26.86 -0.20
C ILE A 187 -1.91 -27.03 1.10
N ASP A 188 -1.00 -28.02 1.17
CA ASP A 188 -0.20 -28.23 2.39
C ASP A 188 0.78 -27.07 2.65
N LYS A 189 1.35 -26.51 1.59
CA LYS A 189 2.21 -25.31 1.71
C LYS A 189 1.39 -24.08 2.08
N ALA A 190 0.18 -23.94 1.53
CA ALA A 190 -0.75 -22.87 1.89
C ALA A 190 -1.07 -22.90 3.37
N ILE A 191 -1.50 -24.06 3.92
CA ILE A 191 -1.78 -24.24 5.35
C ILE A 191 -0.54 -23.88 6.18
N SER A 192 0.63 -24.41 5.81
CA SER A 192 1.89 -24.11 6.53
C SER A 192 2.18 -22.61 6.61
N ASN A 193 2.00 -21.87 5.52
CA ASN A 193 2.27 -20.43 5.51
C ASN A 193 1.18 -19.61 6.23
N TYR A 194 -0.10 -20.00 6.16
CA TYR A 194 -1.13 -19.38 7.01
C TYR A 194 -0.84 -19.59 8.50
N LEU A 195 -0.37 -20.77 8.92
CA LEU A 195 0.04 -21.05 10.29
C LEU A 195 1.24 -20.20 10.73
N LYS A 196 2.21 -19.95 9.82
CA LYS A 196 3.30 -19.01 10.09
C LYS A 196 2.77 -17.59 10.30
N ALA A 197 1.80 -17.14 9.49
CA ALA A 197 1.17 -15.83 9.67
C ALA A 197 0.52 -15.72 11.07
N ILE A 198 -0.18 -16.75 11.52
CA ILE A 198 -0.75 -16.84 12.88
C ILE A 198 0.34 -16.82 13.95
N THR A 199 1.45 -17.53 13.72
CA THR A 199 2.58 -17.54 14.65
C THR A 199 3.22 -16.18 14.83
N VAL A 200 3.34 -15.41 13.73
CA VAL A 200 3.86 -14.04 13.76
C VAL A 200 2.88 -13.08 14.45
N ASN A 201 1.60 -13.22 14.15
CA ASN A 201 0.54 -12.40 14.74
C ASN A 201 -0.68 -13.26 15.09
N ASN A 202 -0.78 -13.63 16.35
CA ASN A 202 -1.87 -14.46 16.86
C ASN A 202 -3.26 -13.79 16.88
N LYS A 203 -3.35 -12.51 16.44
CA LYS A 203 -4.61 -11.79 16.23
C LYS A 203 -4.96 -11.61 14.76
N PHE A 204 -4.15 -12.17 13.86
CA PHE A 204 -4.35 -12.03 12.42
C PHE A 204 -5.50 -12.93 11.94
N HIS A 205 -6.72 -12.50 12.23
CA HIS A 205 -7.97 -13.25 11.98
C HIS A 205 -8.13 -13.79 10.54
N PRO A 206 -7.62 -13.15 9.42
CA PRO A 206 -7.80 -13.72 8.09
C PRO A 206 -7.16 -15.09 7.93
N ALA A 207 -6.00 -15.32 8.56
CA ALA A 207 -5.29 -16.59 8.46
C ALA A 207 -6.02 -17.73 9.17
N TYR A 208 -6.60 -17.50 10.36
CA TYR A 208 -7.39 -18.51 11.07
C TYR A 208 -8.55 -19.03 10.22
N LYS A 209 -9.32 -18.12 9.63
CA LYS A 209 -10.46 -18.48 8.77
C LYS A 209 -10.01 -19.32 7.57
N LYS A 210 -8.90 -18.94 6.95
CA LYS A 210 -8.34 -19.67 5.80
C LYS A 210 -7.87 -21.07 6.17
N VAL A 211 -7.14 -21.21 7.29
CA VAL A 211 -6.70 -22.51 7.80
C VAL A 211 -7.89 -23.42 8.06
N ALA A 212 -8.91 -22.92 8.78
CA ALA A 212 -10.11 -23.71 9.09
C ALA A 212 -10.84 -24.19 7.82
N ILE A 213 -10.98 -23.31 6.82
CA ILE A 213 -11.60 -23.65 5.53
C ILE A 213 -10.79 -24.74 4.79
N LEU A 214 -9.46 -24.63 4.77
CA LEU A 214 -8.61 -25.60 4.08
C LEU A 214 -8.62 -26.97 4.78
N PHE A 215 -8.58 -27.02 6.11
CA PHE A 215 -8.76 -28.27 6.86
C PHE A 215 -10.14 -28.90 6.60
N MET A 216 -11.19 -28.09 6.59
CA MET A 216 -12.54 -28.57 6.26
C MET A 216 -12.61 -29.14 4.84
N ALA A 217 -12.00 -28.48 3.84
CA ALA A 217 -11.98 -28.96 2.47
C ALA A 217 -11.19 -30.27 2.30
N ARG A 218 -10.16 -30.48 3.13
CA ARG A 218 -9.37 -31.70 3.16
C ARG A 218 -10.06 -32.86 3.92
N GLY A 219 -11.12 -32.57 4.66
CA GLY A 219 -11.85 -33.54 5.48
C GLY A 219 -11.30 -33.68 6.91
N ASP A 220 -10.36 -32.84 7.32
CA ASP A 220 -9.77 -32.80 8.65
C ASP A 220 -10.68 -31.95 9.57
N TYR A 221 -11.87 -32.47 9.82
CA TYR A 221 -12.93 -31.70 10.48
C TYR A 221 -12.61 -31.32 11.93
N SER A 222 -11.85 -32.14 12.64
CA SER A 222 -11.42 -31.84 14.02
C SER A 222 -10.58 -30.56 14.05
N ASP A 223 -9.56 -30.47 13.16
CA ASP A 223 -8.67 -29.33 13.08
C ASP A 223 -9.44 -28.11 12.56
N ALA A 224 -10.33 -28.30 11.57
CA ALA A 224 -11.17 -27.22 11.07
C ALA A 224 -12.03 -26.58 12.19
N ILE A 225 -12.62 -27.39 13.05
CA ILE A 225 -13.43 -26.92 14.18
C ILE A 225 -12.55 -26.13 15.17
N GLU A 226 -11.38 -26.66 15.54
CA GLU A 226 -10.45 -25.98 16.44
C GLU A 226 -10.11 -24.58 15.93
N TYR A 227 -9.67 -24.45 14.66
CA TYR A 227 -9.34 -23.14 14.09
C TYR A 227 -10.55 -22.20 13.89
N PHE A 228 -11.76 -22.73 13.68
CA PHE A 228 -12.98 -21.92 13.70
C PHE A 228 -13.32 -21.44 15.11
N GLU A 229 -13.12 -22.27 16.14
CA GLU A 229 -13.34 -21.90 17.55
C GLU A 229 -12.32 -20.79 17.93
N ASP A 230 -11.03 -20.94 17.60
CA ASP A 230 -10.00 -19.92 17.79
C ASP A 230 -10.33 -18.62 17.07
N TYR A 231 -10.81 -18.70 15.82
CA TYR A 231 -11.24 -17.54 15.05
C TYR A 231 -12.36 -16.75 15.73
N MET A 232 -13.32 -17.43 16.37
CA MET A 232 -14.42 -16.80 17.10
C MET A 232 -13.99 -16.09 18.39
N GLU A 233 -12.84 -16.46 18.97
CA GLU A 233 -12.28 -15.77 20.14
C GLU A 233 -11.66 -14.41 19.76
N LEU A 234 -11.43 -14.16 18.47
CA LEU A 234 -10.89 -12.91 17.98
C LEU A 234 -11.97 -11.81 17.88
N ASP A 235 -11.52 -10.58 17.66
CA ASP A 235 -12.41 -9.42 17.46
C ASP A 235 -12.98 -9.43 16.04
N ILE A 236 -14.04 -10.18 15.84
CA ILE A 236 -14.79 -10.31 14.58
C ILE A 236 -16.28 -9.99 14.81
N PRO A 237 -17.03 -9.60 13.75
CA PRO A 237 -18.46 -9.28 13.86
C PRO A 237 -19.30 -10.42 14.46
N ASP A 238 -20.28 -10.09 15.30
CA ASP A 238 -21.16 -11.07 15.94
C ASP A 238 -21.94 -11.90 14.91
N GLU A 239 -22.35 -11.33 13.80
CA GLU A 239 -22.98 -12.03 12.69
C GLU A 239 -22.08 -13.14 12.14
N GLU A 240 -20.78 -12.86 12.01
CA GLU A 240 -19.80 -13.83 11.52
C GLU A 240 -19.58 -14.95 12.55
N LYS A 241 -19.53 -14.62 13.85
CA LYS A 241 -19.48 -15.63 14.93
C LYS A 241 -20.66 -16.60 14.88
N GLU A 242 -21.85 -16.06 14.65
CA GLU A 242 -23.05 -16.88 14.56
C GLU A 242 -23.05 -17.80 13.32
N ASN A 243 -22.58 -17.29 12.19
CA ASN A 243 -22.42 -18.09 10.96
C ASN A 243 -21.42 -19.24 11.16
N ILE A 244 -20.30 -18.98 11.85
CA ILE A 244 -19.29 -20.01 12.16
C ILE A 244 -19.85 -21.06 13.12
N LYS A 245 -20.58 -20.67 14.17
CA LYS A 245 -21.24 -21.63 15.09
C LYS A 245 -22.18 -22.58 14.33
N ASN A 246 -23.02 -22.02 13.45
CA ASN A 246 -23.92 -22.80 12.63
C ASN A 246 -23.17 -23.78 11.70
N LEU A 247 -22.00 -23.35 11.17
CA LEU A 247 -21.15 -24.21 10.35
C LEU A 247 -20.56 -25.36 11.16
N ILE A 248 -19.99 -25.09 12.34
CA ILE A 248 -19.45 -26.11 13.26
C ILE A 248 -20.53 -27.14 13.63
N GLU A 249 -21.75 -26.70 13.93
CA GLU A 249 -22.84 -27.61 14.21
C GLU A 249 -23.18 -28.53 13.03
N LYS A 250 -23.14 -28.03 11.80
CA LYS A 250 -23.35 -28.84 10.59
C LYS A 250 -22.25 -29.88 10.43
N ILE A 251 -20.99 -29.48 10.62
CA ILE A 251 -19.83 -30.40 10.55
C ILE A 251 -20.01 -31.50 11.56
N LYS A 252 -20.28 -31.20 12.86
CA LYS A 252 -20.49 -32.17 13.94
C LYS A 252 -21.70 -33.11 13.74
N LYS A 253 -22.69 -32.70 12.93
CA LYS A 253 -23.83 -33.56 12.55
C LYS A 253 -23.52 -34.53 11.41
N ASN A 254 -22.66 -34.13 10.49
CA ASN A 254 -22.31 -34.95 9.31
C ASN A 254 -21.24 -36.01 9.60
N GLU A 255 -20.52 -35.88 10.72
CA GLU A 255 -19.55 -36.88 11.20
C GLU A 255 -20.20 -38.06 11.97
N LYS A 256 -21.50 -37.97 12.24
CA LYS A 256 -22.30 -39.03 12.91
C LYS A 256 -23.06 -39.91 11.91
#